data_8cc3cf2d102eaa774aea928d92c15b2c
#
_entry.id   8cc3cf2d102eaa774aea928d92c15b2c
#
_cell.length_a   1.000
_cell.length_b   1.000
_cell.length_c   1.000
_cell.angle_alpha   90.00
_cell.angle_beta   90.00
_cell.angle_gamma   90.00
#
_symmetry.space_group_name_H-M   'P 1'
#
loop_
_entity.id
_entity.type
_entity.pdbx_description
1 polymer ?
#
loop_
_entity_poly.entity_id
_entity_poly.type
_entity_poly.pdbx_seq_one_letter_code
_entity_poly.pdbx_strand_id
1 'polypeptide(L)'
;ALLALTFSSKSETVIQCMNRVNHEVLKQLDLPASWSVETVQTANFNEAIQLHLSHVIQVLSARNISTLSTTQKANRKHLLSVLASYGKAGKFPINEHAPYQTPVFIDHYNTHCAVGYLMEQSGAETLAQEICRKQNLAYVREIQVNGVTEWASLNGFTIDELAWIQPGYPPTTTVTPLM
;
A
#
# COMPACT_ATOMS: atom_id res chain seq x y z
N ALA A 1 24.91 -7.08 31.98
CA ALA A 1 25.10 -6.05 30.96
C ALA A 1 24.09 -6.32 29.83
N LEU A 2 23.06 -5.47 29.74
CA LEU A 2 22.08 -5.52 28.67
C LEU A 2 22.75 -4.92 27.43
N LEU A 3 23.03 -5.73 26.41
CA LEU A 3 23.42 -5.21 25.10
C LEU A 3 22.18 -4.51 24.52
N ALA A 4 22.21 -3.18 24.53
CA ALA A 4 21.28 -2.39 23.76
C ALA A 4 21.59 -2.63 22.27
N LEU A 5 20.75 -3.39 21.60
CA LEU A 5 20.74 -3.47 20.14
C LEU A 5 20.38 -2.08 19.61
N THR A 6 21.40 -1.32 19.25
CA THR A 6 21.20 -0.05 18.51
C THR A 6 20.66 -0.40 17.13
N PHE A 7 19.37 -0.27 16.94
CA PHE A 7 18.79 -0.24 15.60
C PHE A 7 19.35 1.01 14.91
N SER A 8 20.30 0.79 14.01
CA SER A 8 20.80 1.85 13.14
C SER A 8 19.67 2.23 12.19
N SER A 9 19.00 3.36 12.43
CA SER A 9 18.04 3.91 11.49
C SER A 9 18.77 4.23 10.19
N LYS A 10 18.44 3.53 9.11
CA LYS A 10 19.04 3.74 7.80
C LYS A 10 18.49 5.03 7.22
N SER A 11 19.37 5.98 6.92
CA SER A 11 19.00 7.15 6.12
C SER A 11 18.88 6.75 4.65
N GLU A 12 17.72 7.01 4.07
CA GLU A 12 17.43 6.72 2.66
C GLU A 12 16.59 7.86 2.07
N THR A 13 16.56 8.02 0.74
CA THR A 13 15.67 9.02 0.15
C THR A 13 14.20 8.58 0.25
N VAL A 14 13.27 9.54 0.13
CA VAL A 14 11.83 9.24 0.10
C VAL A 14 11.53 8.18 -0.95
N ILE A 15 12.06 8.32 -2.18
CA ILE A 15 11.88 7.33 -3.26
C ILE A 15 12.43 5.96 -2.87
N GLN A 16 13.59 5.89 -2.24
CA GLN A 16 14.18 4.61 -1.80
C GLN A 16 13.31 3.94 -0.72
N CYS A 17 12.83 4.72 0.26
CA CYS A 17 11.93 4.22 1.29
C CYS A 17 10.63 3.69 0.68
N MET A 18 9.99 4.47 -0.20
CA MET A 18 8.76 4.06 -0.87
C MET A 18 8.95 2.82 -1.75
N ASN A 19 10.07 2.75 -2.52
CA ASN A 19 10.35 1.59 -3.36
C ASN A 19 10.56 0.30 -2.56
N ARG A 20 11.10 0.41 -1.36
CA ARG A 20 11.25 -0.72 -0.44
C ARG A 20 9.89 -1.26 0.04
N VAL A 21 8.90 -0.40 0.17
CA VAL A 21 7.52 -0.77 0.54
C VAL A 21 6.71 -1.21 -0.67
N ASN A 22 6.86 -0.50 -1.80
CA ASN A 22 6.08 -0.76 -3.00
C ASN A 22 6.82 -0.29 -4.26
N HIS A 23 7.25 -1.25 -5.08
CA HIS A 23 7.96 -0.99 -6.33
C HIS A 23 7.11 -0.24 -7.38
N GLU A 24 5.79 -0.16 -7.23
CA GLU A 24 4.93 0.63 -8.11
C GLU A 24 5.26 2.13 -8.10
N VAL A 25 5.97 2.62 -7.07
CA VAL A 25 6.44 4.02 -7.04
C VAL A 25 7.28 4.38 -8.26
N LEU A 26 8.10 3.45 -8.75
CA LEU A 26 8.97 3.68 -9.91
C LEU A 26 8.23 3.81 -11.24
N LYS A 27 6.94 3.45 -11.27
CA LYS A 27 6.05 3.59 -12.44
C LYS A 27 5.29 4.90 -12.46
N GLN A 28 5.36 5.69 -11.38
CA GLN A 28 4.64 6.95 -11.29
C GLN A 28 5.42 8.06 -12.01
N LEU A 29 4.71 8.86 -12.81
CA LEU A 29 5.30 9.94 -13.63
C LEU A 29 5.15 11.33 -12.99
N ASP A 30 4.28 11.45 -11.98
CA ASP A 30 3.87 12.71 -11.35
C ASP A 30 4.46 12.90 -9.95
N LEU A 31 5.58 12.24 -9.65
CA LEU A 31 6.23 12.33 -8.34
C LEU A 31 6.97 13.67 -8.17
N PRO A 32 6.93 14.29 -6.98
CA PRO A 32 7.76 15.45 -6.67
C PRO A 32 9.24 15.15 -6.85
N ALA A 33 9.94 16.00 -7.62
CA ALA A 33 11.37 15.81 -7.87
C ALA A 33 12.22 15.85 -6.59
N SER A 34 11.75 16.56 -5.55
CA SER A 34 12.41 16.60 -4.24
C SER A 34 12.55 15.24 -3.57
N TRP A 35 11.66 14.29 -3.86
CA TRP A 35 11.68 12.96 -3.22
C TRP A 35 12.89 12.10 -3.58
N SER A 36 13.62 12.47 -4.67
CA SER A 36 14.88 11.80 -5.04
C SER A 36 16.08 12.26 -4.21
N VAL A 37 15.97 13.38 -3.50
CA VAL A 37 17.05 13.98 -2.70
C VAL A 37 16.66 14.19 -1.24
N GLU A 38 15.38 14.32 -0.93
CA GLU A 38 14.87 14.42 0.42
C GLU A 38 15.11 13.12 1.18
N THR A 39 15.78 13.20 2.33
CA THR A 39 16.13 12.02 3.14
C THR A 39 15.16 11.83 4.30
N VAL A 40 14.86 10.55 4.55
CA VAL A 40 14.00 10.11 5.65
C VAL A 40 14.68 9.01 6.46
N GLN A 41 14.23 8.87 7.70
CA GLN A 41 14.65 7.78 8.58
C GLN A 41 13.40 7.12 9.13
N THR A 42 13.36 5.80 9.09
CA THR A 42 12.27 5.01 9.68
C THR A 42 12.87 4.00 10.66
N ALA A 43 12.31 3.93 11.87
CA ALA A 43 12.81 3.04 12.91
C ALA A 43 12.45 1.57 12.63
N ASN A 44 11.37 1.34 11.90
CA ASN A 44 10.86 0.00 11.58
C ASN A 44 10.09 0.00 10.25
N PHE A 45 9.66 -1.18 9.82
CA PHE A 45 8.97 -1.34 8.55
C PHE A 45 7.55 -0.74 8.56
N ASN A 46 6.85 -0.72 9.70
CA ASN A 46 5.54 -0.09 9.82
C ASN A 46 5.62 1.42 9.58
N GLU A 47 6.65 2.09 10.10
CA GLU A 47 6.89 3.51 9.81
C GLU A 47 7.16 3.76 8.32
N ALA A 48 7.86 2.84 7.65
CA ALA A 48 8.05 2.93 6.20
C ALA A 48 6.72 2.80 5.44
N ILE A 49 5.81 1.91 5.86
CA ILE A 49 4.47 1.81 5.30
C ILE A 49 3.67 3.10 5.56
N GLN A 50 3.72 3.64 6.75
CA GLN A 50 3.05 4.90 7.10
C GLN A 50 3.54 6.06 6.23
N LEU A 51 4.85 6.17 6.05
CA LEU A 51 5.47 7.15 5.16
C LEU A 51 5.01 6.94 3.72
N HIS A 52 5.07 5.72 3.21
CA HIS A 52 4.59 5.36 1.87
C HIS A 52 3.14 5.84 1.66
N LEU A 53 2.22 5.44 2.55
CA LEU A 53 0.80 5.80 2.43
C LEU A 53 0.58 7.31 2.46
N SER A 54 1.30 8.05 3.31
CA SER A 54 1.18 9.51 3.39
C SER A 54 1.58 10.19 2.08
N HIS A 55 2.65 9.72 1.44
CA HIS A 55 3.13 10.25 0.17
C HIS A 55 2.21 9.86 -1.00
N VAL A 56 1.70 8.62 -1.02
CA VAL A 56 0.70 8.19 -2.00
C VAL A 56 -0.55 9.08 -1.92
N ILE A 57 -1.07 9.32 -0.71
CA ILE A 57 -2.24 10.18 -0.50
C ILE A 57 -1.97 11.60 -1.00
N GLN A 58 -0.78 12.15 -0.74
CA GLN A 58 -0.40 13.49 -1.21
C GLN A 58 -0.51 13.60 -2.73
N VAL A 59 0.08 12.67 -3.47
CA VAL A 59 0.03 12.69 -4.93
C VAL A 59 -1.37 12.41 -5.47
N LEU A 60 -2.05 11.36 -4.95
CA LEU A 60 -3.39 11.01 -5.41
C LEU A 60 -4.43 12.11 -5.15
N SER A 61 -4.26 12.89 -4.09
CA SER A 61 -5.12 14.03 -3.77
C SER A 61 -4.91 15.21 -4.73
N ALA A 62 -3.71 15.34 -5.30
CA ALA A 62 -3.35 16.41 -6.23
C ALA A 62 -3.65 16.08 -7.71
N ARG A 63 -3.93 14.79 -8.02
CA ARG A 63 -4.19 14.36 -9.39
C ARG A 63 -5.42 15.03 -9.99
N ASN A 64 -5.34 15.30 -11.30
CA ASN A 64 -6.49 15.78 -12.07
C ASN A 64 -7.55 14.68 -12.18
N ILE A 65 -8.72 14.95 -11.62
CA ILE A 65 -9.89 14.06 -11.60
C ILE A 65 -11.08 14.68 -12.32
N SER A 66 -10.85 15.59 -13.28
CA SER A 66 -11.91 16.32 -14.01
C SER A 66 -12.88 15.37 -14.72
N THR A 67 -12.40 14.21 -15.19
CA THR A 67 -13.18 13.19 -15.89
C THR A 67 -14.09 12.36 -14.99
N LEU A 68 -13.88 12.38 -13.68
CA LEU A 68 -14.70 11.64 -12.73
C LEU A 68 -16.05 12.34 -12.51
N SER A 69 -17.10 11.55 -12.31
CA SER A 69 -18.41 12.06 -11.89
C SER A 69 -18.36 12.69 -10.49
N THR A 70 -19.38 13.44 -10.14
CA THR A 70 -19.50 14.05 -8.80
C THR A 70 -19.46 12.99 -7.70
N THR A 71 -20.15 11.86 -7.90
CA THR A 71 -20.17 10.74 -6.93
C THR A 71 -18.79 10.10 -6.79
N GLN A 72 -18.11 9.82 -7.90
CA GLN A 72 -16.75 9.26 -7.86
C GLN A 72 -15.76 10.20 -7.16
N LYS A 73 -15.85 11.51 -7.40
CA LYS A 73 -15.01 12.51 -6.71
C LYS A 73 -15.26 12.51 -5.20
N ALA A 74 -16.51 12.43 -4.79
CA ALA A 74 -16.89 12.38 -3.37
C ALA A 74 -16.38 11.10 -2.71
N ASN A 75 -16.61 9.94 -3.34
CA ASN A 75 -16.14 8.63 -2.85
C ASN A 75 -14.61 8.61 -2.73
N ARG A 76 -13.91 9.03 -3.78
CA ARG A 76 -12.43 9.11 -3.77
C ARG A 76 -11.91 9.98 -2.63
N LYS A 77 -12.47 11.19 -2.46
CA LYS A 77 -12.06 12.08 -1.37
C LYS A 77 -12.28 11.44 0.00
N HIS A 78 -13.43 10.80 0.19
CA HIS A 78 -13.74 10.09 1.43
C HIS A 78 -12.73 8.97 1.67
N LEU A 79 -12.50 8.09 0.70
CA LEU A 79 -11.60 6.95 0.85
C LEU A 79 -10.13 7.34 1.01
N LEU A 80 -9.66 8.45 0.42
CA LEU A 80 -8.33 8.99 0.72
C LEU A 80 -8.22 9.48 2.17
N SER A 81 -9.30 10.04 2.73
CA SER A 81 -9.36 10.39 4.17
C SER A 81 -9.34 9.14 5.06
N VAL A 82 -10.07 8.09 4.68
CA VAL A 82 -10.03 6.78 5.35
C VAL A 82 -8.63 6.19 5.31
N LEU A 83 -7.97 6.23 4.15
CA LEU A 83 -6.60 5.76 3.99
C LEU A 83 -5.60 6.52 4.87
N ALA A 84 -5.79 7.82 5.04
CA ALA A 84 -4.97 8.63 5.95
C ALA A 84 -5.13 8.17 7.41
N SER A 85 -6.35 7.89 7.83
CA SER A 85 -6.64 7.37 9.18
C SER A 85 -6.05 5.97 9.38
N TYR A 86 -6.15 5.09 8.37
CA TYR A 86 -5.54 3.76 8.36
C TYR A 86 -4.02 3.83 8.50
N GLY A 87 -3.36 4.66 7.68
CA GLY A 87 -1.91 4.86 7.75
C GLY A 87 -1.47 5.37 9.13
N LYS A 88 -2.20 6.36 9.69
CA LYS A 88 -1.92 6.90 11.03
C LYS A 88 -2.08 5.85 12.13
N ALA A 89 -3.05 4.96 12.03
CA ALA A 89 -3.26 3.88 13.00
C ALA A 89 -2.08 2.89 13.03
N GLY A 90 -1.36 2.72 11.93
CA GLY A 90 -0.13 1.91 11.85
C GLY A 90 -0.35 0.41 12.10
N LYS A 91 -1.59 -0.08 11.94
CA LYS A 91 -1.94 -1.48 12.10
C LYS A 91 -2.08 -2.12 10.73
N PHE A 92 -1.08 -2.91 10.33
CA PHE A 92 -1.00 -3.54 9.02
C PHE A 92 -1.02 -5.06 9.15
N PRO A 93 -1.45 -5.80 8.09
CA PRO A 93 -1.45 -7.26 8.11
C PRO A 93 -0.06 -7.84 8.37
N ILE A 94 -0.04 -8.95 9.10
CA ILE A 94 1.17 -9.70 9.40
C ILE A 94 1.34 -10.81 8.36
N ASN A 95 2.53 -10.88 7.76
CA ASN A 95 2.89 -11.98 6.90
C ASN A 95 3.46 -13.14 7.72
N GLU A 96 2.72 -14.23 7.80
CA GLU A 96 3.14 -15.50 8.43
C GLU A 96 3.39 -16.62 7.40
N HIS A 97 3.28 -16.31 6.10
CA HIS A 97 3.34 -17.30 5.02
C HIS A 97 4.75 -17.50 4.47
N ALA A 98 5.63 -16.50 4.62
CA ALA A 98 6.97 -16.51 4.04
C ALA A 98 7.97 -15.75 4.90
N PRO A 99 9.28 -16.13 4.88
CA PRO A 99 10.33 -15.40 5.59
C PRO A 99 10.74 -14.08 4.91
N TYR A 100 10.05 -13.67 3.87
CA TYR A 100 10.25 -12.42 3.12
C TYR A 100 8.95 -11.65 3.02
N GLN A 101 9.03 -10.36 2.73
CA GLN A 101 7.85 -9.51 2.56
C GLN A 101 7.04 -9.95 1.34
N THR A 102 5.76 -10.19 1.54
CA THR A 102 4.78 -10.50 0.51
C THR A 102 3.44 -9.84 0.83
N PRO A 103 2.64 -9.46 -0.15
CA PRO A 103 1.30 -8.97 0.11
C PRO A 103 0.49 -9.99 0.94
N VAL A 104 -0.27 -9.48 1.91
CA VAL A 104 -1.32 -10.22 2.61
C VAL A 104 -2.56 -9.34 2.59
N PHE A 105 -3.63 -9.80 1.96
CA PHE A 105 -4.84 -8.99 1.79
C PHE A 105 -5.61 -8.84 3.10
N ILE A 106 -5.82 -9.97 3.80
CA ILE A 106 -6.36 -10.02 5.16
C ILE A 106 -5.57 -11.10 5.93
N ASP A 107 -5.01 -10.75 7.09
CA ASP A 107 -4.29 -11.71 7.93
C ASP A 107 -5.24 -12.53 8.82
N HIS A 108 -4.70 -13.49 9.56
CA HIS A 108 -5.50 -14.36 10.41
C HIS A 108 -6.09 -13.64 11.65
N TYR A 109 -5.65 -12.43 11.96
CA TYR A 109 -6.25 -11.55 12.97
C TYR A 109 -7.37 -10.68 12.41
N ASN A 110 -7.77 -10.91 11.15
CA ASN A 110 -8.72 -10.09 10.41
C ASN A 110 -8.23 -8.64 10.22
N THR A 111 -6.92 -8.43 10.14
CA THR A 111 -6.34 -7.14 9.79
C THR A 111 -6.29 -7.03 8.28
N HIS A 112 -6.99 -6.05 7.73
CA HIS A 112 -7.03 -5.78 6.30
C HIS A 112 -5.79 -5.01 5.83
N CYS A 113 -5.33 -5.29 4.63
CA CYS A 113 -4.39 -4.42 3.94
C CYS A 113 -5.03 -3.08 3.57
N ALA A 114 -4.26 -2.14 3.07
CA ALA A 114 -4.76 -0.80 2.73
C ALA A 114 -5.97 -0.86 1.78
N VAL A 115 -5.90 -1.61 0.68
CA VAL A 115 -7.01 -1.75 -0.29
C VAL A 115 -8.19 -2.50 0.33
N GLY A 116 -7.93 -3.60 1.05
CA GLY A 116 -8.97 -4.36 1.75
C GLY A 116 -9.72 -3.51 2.78
N TYR A 117 -9.00 -2.66 3.51
CA TYR A 117 -9.61 -1.72 4.46
C TYR A 117 -10.49 -0.67 3.75
N LEU A 118 -10.05 -0.15 2.60
CA LEU A 118 -10.91 0.75 1.81
C LEU A 118 -12.19 0.05 1.33
N MET A 119 -12.10 -1.24 0.95
CA MET A 119 -13.28 -2.03 0.57
C MET A 119 -14.23 -2.21 1.76
N GLU A 120 -13.73 -2.59 2.93
CA GLU A 120 -14.51 -2.70 4.16
C GLU A 120 -15.25 -1.38 4.47
N GLN A 121 -14.52 -0.27 4.50
CA GLN A 121 -15.07 1.04 4.87
C GLN A 121 -16.02 1.64 3.81
N SER A 122 -16.03 1.12 2.59
CA SER A 122 -16.97 1.49 1.53
C SER A 122 -18.16 0.54 1.39
N GLY A 123 -18.32 -0.43 2.29
CA GLY A 123 -19.41 -1.40 2.24
C GLY A 123 -19.17 -2.58 1.30
N ALA A 124 -17.94 -2.79 0.83
CA ALA A 124 -17.56 -3.90 -0.04
C ALA A 124 -16.78 -5.01 0.71
N GLU A 125 -17.08 -5.23 1.98
CA GLU A 125 -16.44 -6.26 2.82
C GLU A 125 -16.54 -7.65 2.21
N THR A 126 -17.69 -8.02 1.62
CA THR A 126 -17.87 -9.31 0.95
C THR A 126 -16.86 -9.52 -0.19
N LEU A 127 -16.56 -8.46 -0.95
CA LEU A 127 -15.55 -8.49 -2.01
C LEU A 127 -14.14 -8.68 -1.42
N ALA A 128 -13.82 -7.98 -0.33
CA ALA A 128 -12.54 -8.12 0.35
C ALA A 128 -12.33 -9.56 0.88
N GLN A 129 -13.35 -10.15 1.47
CA GLN A 129 -13.32 -11.54 1.95
C GLN A 129 -13.20 -12.55 0.80
N GLU A 130 -13.81 -12.28 -0.36
CA GLU A 130 -13.66 -13.14 -1.53
C GLU A 130 -12.22 -13.10 -2.08
N ILE A 131 -11.59 -11.92 -2.11
CA ILE A 131 -10.17 -11.79 -2.49
C ILE A 131 -9.30 -12.56 -1.49
N CYS A 132 -9.51 -12.37 -0.19
CA CYS A 132 -8.79 -13.11 0.84
C CYS A 132 -8.89 -14.63 0.62
N ARG A 133 -10.11 -15.15 0.39
CA ARG A 133 -10.33 -16.58 0.19
C ARG A 133 -9.65 -17.14 -1.06
N LYS A 134 -9.62 -16.38 -2.17
CA LYS A 134 -9.14 -16.86 -3.47
C LYS A 134 -7.69 -16.49 -3.77
N GLN A 135 -7.25 -15.30 -3.38
CA GLN A 135 -6.01 -14.70 -3.85
C GLN A 135 -5.34 -13.82 -2.77
N ASN A 136 -5.32 -14.28 -1.51
CA ASN A 136 -4.87 -13.48 -0.36
C ASN A 136 -3.45 -12.92 -0.47
N LEU A 137 -2.58 -13.60 -1.22
CA LEU A 137 -1.16 -13.23 -1.38
C LEU A 137 -0.85 -12.59 -2.75
N ALA A 138 -1.89 -12.30 -3.55
CA ALA A 138 -1.71 -11.71 -4.87
C ALA A 138 -1.37 -10.22 -4.79
N TYR A 139 -0.54 -9.76 -5.74
CA TYR A 139 -0.42 -8.33 -6.01
C TYR A 139 -1.74 -7.81 -6.57
N VAL A 140 -2.07 -6.54 -6.30
CA VAL A 140 -3.36 -5.96 -6.74
C VAL A 140 -3.61 -6.13 -8.23
N ARG A 141 -2.57 -6.01 -9.08
CA ARG A 141 -2.69 -6.20 -10.53
C ARG A 141 -3.03 -7.64 -10.96
N GLU A 142 -2.78 -8.59 -10.08
CA GLU A 142 -2.97 -10.02 -10.33
C GLU A 142 -4.32 -10.53 -9.82
N ILE A 143 -5.05 -9.70 -9.07
CA ILE A 143 -6.36 -10.07 -8.53
C ILE A 143 -7.38 -10.18 -9.66
N GLN A 144 -7.92 -11.38 -9.84
CA GLN A 144 -8.91 -11.73 -10.88
C GLN A 144 -10.31 -11.99 -10.30
N VAL A 145 -10.56 -11.51 -9.09
CA VAL A 145 -11.89 -11.62 -8.47
C VAL A 145 -12.82 -10.61 -9.12
N ASN A 146 -13.99 -11.09 -9.58
CA ASN A 146 -15.01 -10.25 -10.20
C ASN A 146 -15.46 -9.13 -9.24
N GLY A 147 -15.67 -7.93 -9.76
CA GLY A 147 -16.14 -6.78 -9.00
C GLY A 147 -15.03 -5.83 -8.54
N VAL A 148 -13.76 -6.23 -8.60
CA VAL A 148 -12.63 -5.37 -8.16
C VAL A 148 -12.51 -4.13 -9.05
N THR A 149 -12.56 -4.28 -10.36
CA THR A 149 -12.47 -3.17 -11.31
C THR A 149 -13.67 -2.24 -11.19
N GLU A 150 -14.87 -2.80 -11.05
CA GLU A 150 -16.11 -2.06 -10.86
C GLU A 150 -16.08 -1.27 -9.57
N TRP A 151 -15.66 -1.90 -8.46
CA TRP A 151 -15.50 -1.23 -7.17
C TRP A 151 -14.49 -0.08 -7.26
N ALA A 152 -13.34 -0.31 -7.87
CA ALA A 152 -12.33 0.73 -8.09
C ALA A 152 -12.91 1.92 -8.85
N SER A 153 -13.56 1.67 -9.98
CA SER A 153 -14.18 2.69 -10.83
C SER A 153 -15.26 3.49 -10.08
N LEU A 154 -16.17 2.82 -9.36
CA LEU A 154 -17.22 3.46 -8.58
C LEU A 154 -16.67 4.40 -7.50
N ASN A 155 -15.50 4.08 -6.99
CA ASN A 155 -14.81 4.88 -5.97
C ASN A 155 -13.77 5.85 -6.55
N GLY A 156 -13.72 5.99 -7.88
CA GLY A 156 -12.86 6.96 -8.57
C GLY A 156 -11.38 6.61 -8.53
N PHE A 157 -11.05 5.31 -8.41
CA PHE A 157 -9.67 4.80 -8.50
C PHE A 157 -9.47 3.97 -9.77
N THR A 158 -8.22 3.94 -10.23
CA THR A 158 -7.75 2.96 -11.20
C THR A 158 -7.08 1.80 -10.49
N ILE A 159 -6.94 0.65 -11.18
CA ILE A 159 -6.18 -0.50 -10.66
C ILE A 159 -4.71 -0.10 -10.42
N ASP A 160 -4.15 0.77 -11.25
CA ASP A 160 -2.78 1.29 -11.08
C ASP A 160 -2.62 2.07 -9.77
N GLU A 161 -3.60 2.88 -9.41
CA GLU A 161 -3.60 3.61 -8.15
C GLU A 161 -3.77 2.68 -6.94
N LEU A 162 -4.63 1.67 -7.06
CA LEU A 162 -4.78 0.67 -6.00
C LEU A 162 -3.52 -0.18 -5.81
N ALA A 163 -2.84 -0.54 -6.90
CA ALA A 163 -1.56 -1.24 -6.84
C ALA A 163 -0.48 -0.40 -6.16
N TRP A 164 -0.53 0.92 -6.30
CA TRP A 164 0.38 1.83 -5.62
C TRP A 164 -0.01 2.07 -4.15
N ILE A 165 -1.29 2.10 -3.83
CA ILE A 165 -1.78 2.19 -2.43
C ILE A 165 -1.37 0.96 -1.63
N GLN A 166 -1.61 -0.24 -2.16
CA GLN A 166 -1.32 -1.49 -1.49
C GLN A 166 0.19 -1.72 -1.39
N PRO A 167 0.78 -1.90 -0.17
CA PRO A 167 2.16 -2.33 -0.07
C PRO A 167 2.41 -3.58 -0.92
N GLY A 168 3.17 -3.38 -1.98
CA GLY A 168 3.36 -4.39 -3.04
C GLY A 168 4.83 -4.81 -3.15
N TYR A 169 5.52 -4.88 -2.06
CA TYR A 169 6.92 -5.24 -1.86
C TYR A 169 7.70 -5.65 -3.12
N PRO A 170 8.94 -5.18 -3.33
CA PRO A 170 9.75 -5.64 -4.47
C PRO A 170 9.84 -7.16 -4.47
N PRO A 171 9.78 -7.83 -5.65
CA PRO A 171 10.03 -9.25 -5.72
C PRO A 171 11.38 -9.55 -5.07
N THR A 172 11.42 -10.53 -4.17
CA THR A 172 12.70 -10.99 -3.63
C THR A 172 13.53 -11.53 -4.78
N THR A 173 14.61 -10.82 -5.12
CA THR A 173 15.68 -11.45 -5.88
C THR A 173 16.14 -12.65 -5.05
N THR A 174 15.90 -13.85 -5.56
CA THR A 174 16.40 -15.09 -4.99
C THR A 174 17.90 -14.93 -4.82
N VAL A 175 18.34 -14.67 -3.59
CA VAL A 175 19.76 -14.83 -3.26
C VAL A 175 19.98 -16.33 -3.37
N THR A 176 20.63 -16.77 -4.45
CA THR A 176 21.12 -18.14 -4.57
C THR A 176 21.96 -18.39 -3.34
N PRO A 177 21.67 -19.42 -2.51
CA PRO A 177 22.53 -19.75 -1.41
C PRO A 177 23.91 -20.04 -1.98
N LEU A 178 24.92 -19.32 -1.52
CA LEU A 178 26.31 -19.72 -1.74
C LEU A 178 26.47 -21.09 -1.13
N MET A 179 26.66 -22.11 -1.97
CA MET A 179 27.05 -23.45 -1.56
C MET A 179 28.45 -23.42 -0.96
#